data_4675f429b1c0eb1b582c547276bda040
#
_entry.id   4675f429b1c0eb1b582c547276bda040
#
_cell.length_a   1.000
_cell.length_b   1.000
_cell.length_c   1.000
_cell.angle_alpha   90.00
_cell.angle_beta   90.00
_cell.angle_gamma   90.00
#
_symmetry.space_group_name_H-M   'P 1'
#
loop_
_entity.id
_entity.type
_entity.pdbx_description
1 polymer ?
#
loop_
_entity_poly.entity_id
_entity_poly.type
_entity_poly.pdbx_seq_one_letter_code
_entity_poly.pdbx_strand_id
1 'polypeptide(L)'
;MSLALTHAVWLNESAVCSIDELAAVSGLSVDDIEDLVDNGLIHPADAPGRSFHLMHVVTVRKARTLRDDFQLDRNGLALAMTLLRRVEALERALLAERSR
;
A
#
# COMPACT_ATOMS: atom_id res chain seq x y z
N MET A 1 -6.24 -8.71 -13.21
CA MET A 1 -7.23 -8.07 -12.34
C MET A 1 -8.14 -7.18 -13.13
N SER A 2 -9.36 -7.22 -12.82
CA SER A 2 -10.38 -6.55 -13.59
C SER A 2 -10.46 -5.05 -13.31
N LEU A 3 -10.95 -4.31 -14.30
CA LEU A 3 -11.33 -2.92 -14.12
C LEU A 3 -12.38 -2.75 -13.03
N ALA A 4 -13.19 -3.78 -12.78
CA ALA A 4 -14.23 -3.76 -11.75
C ALA A 4 -13.64 -3.55 -10.36
N LEU A 5 -12.53 -4.22 -10.02
CA LEU A 5 -11.90 -4.02 -8.72
C LEU A 5 -11.31 -2.61 -8.60
N THR A 6 -10.64 -2.13 -9.65
CA THR A 6 -10.09 -0.77 -9.67
C THR A 6 -11.19 0.26 -9.51
N HIS A 7 -12.33 0.04 -10.17
CA HIS A 7 -13.47 0.91 -10.06
C HIS A 7 -14.05 0.90 -8.64
N ALA A 8 -14.11 -0.27 -8.02
CA ALA A 8 -14.61 -0.41 -6.65
C ALA A 8 -13.78 0.37 -5.62
N VAL A 9 -12.47 0.50 -5.84
CA VAL A 9 -11.61 1.32 -4.97
C VAL A 9 -12.11 2.75 -4.89
N TRP A 10 -12.55 3.30 -6.02
CA TRP A 10 -12.98 4.69 -6.08
C TRP A 10 -14.42 4.90 -5.63
N LEU A 11 -15.25 3.86 -5.69
CA LEU A 11 -16.67 3.97 -5.38
C LEU A 11 -17.05 3.47 -3.99
N ASN A 12 -16.21 2.62 -3.37
CA ASN A 12 -16.55 2.03 -2.08
C ASN A 12 -15.30 1.85 -1.22
N GLU A 13 -15.04 2.82 -0.35
CA GLU A 13 -13.87 2.82 0.54
C GLU A 13 -13.89 1.67 1.55
N SER A 14 -15.05 1.09 1.82
CA SER A 14 -15.15 -0.03 2.75
C SER A 14 -14.93 -1.38 2.08
N ALA A 15 -14.80 -1.43 0.75
CA ALA A 15 -14.54 -2.67 0.05
C ALA A 15 -13.19 -3.26 0.44
N VAL A 16 -13.14 -4.57 0.50
CA VAL A 16 -11.92 -5.31 0.88
C VAL A 16 -11.56 -6.34 -0.18
N CYS A 17 -10.32 -6.75 -0.17
CA CYS A 17 -9.83 -7.86 -0.99
C CYS A 17 -8.99 -8.79 -0.13
N SER A 18 -8.79 -10.02 -0.61
CA SER A 18 -7.89 -10.96 0.06
C SER A 18 -6.44 -10.57 -0.19
N ILE A 19 -5.54 -11.13 0.62
CA ILE A 19 -4.09 -10.94 0.40
C ILE A 19 -3.67 -11.49 -0.96
N ASP A 20 -4.28 -12.59 -1.41
CA ASP A 20 -3.99 -13.16 -2.73
C ASP A 20 -4.41 -12.24 -3.86
N GLU A 21 -5.57 -11.61 -3.72
CA GLU A 21 -6.04 -10.62 -4.69
C GLU A 21 -5.13 -9.39 -4.70
N LEU A 22 -4.73 -8.94 -3.53
CA LEU A 22 -3.83 -7.80 -3.41
C LEU A 22 -2.48 -8.10 -4.08
N ALA A 23 -1.95 -9.30 -3.88
CA ALA A 23 -0.72 -9.76 -4.54
C ALA A 23 -0.89 -9.76 -6.06
N ALA A 24 -2.00 -10.29 -6.55
CA ALA A 24 -2.27 -10.37 -7.98
C ALA A 24 -2.35 -8.97 -8.63
N VAL A 25 -3.00 -8.03 -7.97
CA VAL A 25 -3.19 -6.66 -8.48
C VAL A 25 -1.88 -5.88 -8.48
N SER A 26 -1.07 -6.08 -7.46
CA SER A 26 0.13 -5.27 -7.24
C SER A 26 1.37 -5.81 -7.95
N GLY A 27 1.41 -7.11 -8.20
CA GLY A 27 2.61 -7.77 -8.70
C GLY A 27 3.64 -8.09 -7.62
N LEU A 28 3.29 -7.88 -6.34
CA LEU A 28 4.10 -8.32 -5.22
C LEU A 28 3.67 -9.73 -4.80
N SER A 29 4.57 -10.45 -4.15
CA SER A 29 4.23 -11.75 -3.57
C SER A 29 3.48 -11.55 -2.26
N VAL A 30 2.80 -12.61 -1.80
CA VAL A 30 2.16 -12.60 -0.49
C VAL A 30 3.19 -12.32 0.61
N ASP A 31 4.39 -12.89 0.50
CA ASP A 31 5.47 -12.65 1.46
C ASP A 31 5.88 -11.19 1.51
N ASP A 32 5.97 -10.54 0.35
CA ASP A 32 6.28 -9.10 0.28
C ASP A 32 5.21 -8.26 0.98
N ILE A 33 3.95 -8.63 0.77
CA ILE A 33 2.84 -7.92 1.40
C ILE A 33 2.87 -8.12 2.92
N GLU A 34 3.15 -9.34 3.37
CA GLU A 34 3.29 -9.62 4.81
C GLU A 34 4.42 -8.79 5.44
N ASP A 35 5.52 -8.59 4.72
CA ASP A 35 6.59 -7.70 5.17
C ASP A 35 6.10 -6.26 5.34
N LEU A 36 5.30 -5.77 4.40
CA LEU A 36 4.73 -4.43 4.52
C LEU A 36 3.81 -4.30 5.73
N VAL A 37 3.05 -5.35 6.03
CA VAL A 37 2.22 -5.41 7.23
C VAL A 37 3.10 -5.37 8.49
N ASP A 38 4.13 -6.21 8.53
CA ASP A 38 5.04 -6.30 9.67
C ASP A 38 5.76 -4.99 9.95
N ASN A 39 6.03 -4.22 8.91
CA ASN A 39 6.66 -2.91 9.03
C ASN A 39 5.67 -1.76 9.25
N GLY A 40 4.39 -2.08 9.43
CA GLY A 40 3.37 -1.08 9.73
C GLY A 40 2.98 -0.18 8.57
N LEU A 41 3.32 -0.58 7.34
CA LEU A 41 3.05 0.24 6.15
C LEU A 41 1.63 0.06 5.62
N ILE A 42 1.06 -1.11 5.83
CA ILE A 42 -0.35 -1.39 5.57
C ILE A 42 -0.92 -2.18 6.73
N HIS A 43 -2.23 -2.15 6.88
CA HIS A 43 -2.91 -2.82 7.98
C HIS A 43 -4.03 -3.70 7.46
N PRO A 44 -4.13 -4.96 7.95
CA PRO A 44 -5.28 -5.79 7.62
C PRO A 44 -6.59 -5.17 8.10
N ALA A 45 -7.66 -5.47 7.38
CA ALA A 45 -9.00 -5.01 7.75
C ALA A 45 -9.63 -5.88 8.84
N ASP A 46 -9.09 -7.06 9.06
CA ASP A 46 -9.64 -8.04 9.99
C ASP A 46 -8.55 -8.84 10.70
N ALA A 47 -8.92 -9.55 11.76
CA ALA A 47 -8.13 -10.61 12.34
C ALA A 47 -8.70 -11.92 11.77
N PRO A 48 -7.94 -12.76 11.10
CA PRO A 48 -6.49 -13.02 11.23
C PRO A 48 -5.59 -12.30 10.22
N GLY A 49 -5.99 -11.20 9.63
CA GLY A 49 -5.11 -10.45 8.75
C GLY A 49 -5.09 -10.93 7.31
N ARG A 50 -6.21 -11.45 6.83
CA ARG A 50 -6.33 -12.01 5.48
C ARG A 50 -7.03 -11.10 4.50
N SER A 51 -7.62 -10.01 4.97
CA SER A 51 -8.35 -9.06 4.15
C SER A 51 -7.75 -7.68 4.32
N PHE A 52 -7.78 -6.91 3.24
CA PHE A 52 -7.24 -5.55 3.21
C PHE A 52 -8.23 -4.63 2.53
N HIS A 53 -8.35 -3.41 3.02
CA HIS A 53 -9.12 -2.39 2.32
C HIS A 53 -8.49 -2.09 0.98
N LEU A 54 -9.31 -1.85 -0.04
CA LEU A 54 -8.83 -1.59 -1.39
C LEU A 54 -7.98 -0.32 -1.48
N MET A 55 -8.08 0.58 -0.53
CA MET A 55 -7.22 1.76 -0.46
C MET A 55 -5.73 1.40 -0.41
N HIS A 56 -5.40 0.22 0.11
CA HIS A 56 -4.01 -0.21 0.19
C HIS A 56 -3.42 -0.65 -1.17
N VAL A 57 -4.24 -0.83 -2.20
CA VAL A 57 -3.78 -1.17 -3.54
C VAL A 57 -2.78 -0.12 -4.05
N VAL A 58 -3.08 1.16 -3.82
CA VAL A 58 -2.19 2.25 -4.24
C VAL A 58 -0.83 2.15 -3.56
N THR A 59 -0.83 1.92 -2.25
CA THR A 59 0.41 1.79 -1.46
C THR A 59 1.25 0.61 -1.95
N VAL A 60 0.61 -0.54 -2.17
CA VAL A 60 1.31 -1.75 -2.58
C VAL A 60 1.87 -1.61 -4.01
N ARG A 61 1.15 -0.92 -4.89
CA ARG A 61 1.64 -0.64 -6.25
C ARG A 61 2.84 0.31 -6.22
N LYS A 62 2.84 1.30 -5.35
CA LYS A 62 4.02 2.17 -5.15
C LYS A 62 5.21 1.37 -4.67
N ALA A 63 4.99 0.44 -3.74
CA ALA A 63 6.04 -0.41 -3.23
C ALA A 63 6.67 -1.23 -4.35
N ARG A 64 5.85 -1.82 -5.20
CA ARG A 64 6.35 -2.58 -6.35
C ARG A 64 7.16 -1.70 -7.29
N THR A 65 6.67 -0.52 -7.61
CA THR A 65 7.36 0.40 -8.51
C THR A 65 8.73 0.78 -7.96
N LEU A 66 8.80 1.12 -6.67
CA LEU A 66 10.06 1.47 -6.02
C LEU A 66 11.04 0.31 -6.02
N ARG A 67 10.54 -0.89 -5.68
CA ARG A 67 11.37 -2.09 -5.68
C ARG A 67 11.99 -2.34 -7.05
N ASP A 68 11.19 -2.27 -8.09
CA ASP A 68 11.63 -2.58 -9.45
C ASP A 68 12.55 -1.49 -10.01
N ASP A 69 12.20 -0.23 -9.81
CA ASP A 69 12.95 0.89 -10.35
C ASP A 69 14.33 1.05 -9.71
N PHE A 70 14.44 0.74 -8.43
CA PHE A 70 15.69 0.90 -7.67
C PHE A 70 16.30 -0.43 -7.26
N GLN A 71 15.71 -1.55 -7.68
CA GLN A 71 16.18 -2.90 -7.36
C GLN A 71 16.39 -3.09 -5.86
N LEU A 72 15.41 -2.68 -5.08
CA LEU A 72 15.49 -2.75 -3.62
C LEU A 72 15.23 -4.16 -3.12
N ASP A 73 16.00 -4.57 -2.10
CA ASP A 73 15.67 -5.76 -1.34
C ASP A 73 14.57 -5.43 -0.32
N ARG A 74 14.17 -6.40 0.49
CA ARG A 74 13.08 -6.21 1.46
C ARG A 74 13.37 -5.10 2.46
N ASN A 75 14.59 -5.03 2.97
CA ASN A 75 14.97 -4.01 3.93
C ASN A 75 15.01 -2.63 3.29
N GLY A 76 15.56 -2.55 2.08
CA GLY A 76 15.59 -1.30 1.33
C GLY A 76 14.19 -0.80 0.99
N LEU A 77 13.29 -1.71 0.61
CA LEU A 77 11.92 -1.36 0.31
C LEU A 77 11.19 -0.84 1.55
N ALA A 78 11.34 -1.53 2.69
CA ALA A 78 10.73 -1.10 3.93
C ALA A 78 11.20 0.31 4.34
N LEU A 79 12.49 0.57 4.21
CA LEU A 79 13.05 1.88 4.50
C LEU A 79 12.50 2.94 3.53
N ALA A 80 12.52 2.66 2.24
CA ALA A 80 12.04 3.60 1.22
C ALA A 80 10.57 3.96 1.44
N MET A 81 9.74 2.98 1.70
CA MET A 81 8.31 3.20 1.95
C MET A 81 8.07 3.98 3.23
N THR A 82 8.85 3.72 4.27
CA THR A 82 8.76 4.46 5.53
C THR A 82 9.10 5.93 5.33
N LEU A 83 10.18 6.19 4.59
CA LEU A 83 10.59 7.57 4.30
C LEU A 83 9.59 8.30 3.40
N LEU A 84 9.07 7.61 2.38
CA LEU A 84 8.06 8.18 1.50
C LEU A 84 6.80 8.57 2.28
N ARG A 85 6.36 7.70 3.16
CA ARG A 85 5.20 7.95 4.02
C ARG A 85 5.41 9.19 4.89
N ARG A 86 6.62 9.36 5.42
CA ARG A 86 6.96 10.53 6.22
C ARG A 86 6.98 11.79 5.38
N VAL A 87 7.55 11.72 4.18
CA VAL A 87 7.55 12.85 3.24
C VAL A 87 6.11 13.27 2.92
N GLU A 88 5.25 12.32 2.61
CA GLU A 88 3.85 12.60 2.29
C GLU A 88 3.12 13.24 3.48
N ALA A 89 3.40 12.76 4.70
CA ALA A 89 2.82 13.35 5.90
C ALA A 89 3.27 14.80 6.12
N LEU A 90 4.55 15.07 5.89
CA LEU A 90 5.09 16.41 6.02
C LEU A 90 4.54 17.36 4.94
N GLU A 91 4.37 16.85 3.73
CA GLU A 91 3.77 17.63 2.65
C GLU A 91 2.33 18.02 2.97
N ARG A 92 1.55 17.09 3.53
CA ARG A 92 0.17 17.38 3.95
C ARG A 92 0.13 18.41 5.07
N ALA A 93 1.05 18.31 6.02
CA ALA A 93 1.15 19.26 7.12
C ALA A 93 1.48 20.65 6.60
N LEU A 94 2.40 20.73 5.64
CA LEU A 94 2.78 22.01 5.03
C LEU A 94 1.61 22.65 4.27
N LEU A 95 0.86 21.85 3.52
CA LEU A 95 -0.30 22.32 2.80
C LEU A 95 -1.39 22.82 3.77
N ALA A 96 -1.61 22.13 4.86
CA ALA A 96 -2.57 22.53 5.88
C ALA A 96 -2.19 23.89 6.48
N GLU A 97 -0.90 24.12 6.70
CA GLU A 97 -0.39 25.38 7.24
C GLU A 97 -0.59 26.54 6.25
N ARG A 98 -0.37 26.28 4.97
CA ARG A 98 -0.58 27.28 3.92
C ARG A 98 -2.03 27.67 3.73
N SER A 99 -2.95 26.80 4.15
CA SER A 99 -4.40 27.01 3.96
C SER A 99 -5.04 27.83 5.09
N ARG A 100 -4.30 28.21 6.09
CA ARG A 100 -4.80 29.01 7.21
C ARG A 100 -4.88 30.49 6.87
#